data_8fdeb84dfbc4ee4d2ef6daa38d13a60b
#
_entry.id   8fdeb84dfbc4ee4d2ef6daa38d13a60b
#
_cell.length_a   1.000
_cell.length_b   1.000
_cell.length_c   1.000
_cell.angle_alpha   90.00
_cell.angle_beta   90.00
_cell.angle_gamma   90.00
#
_symmetry.space_group_name_H-M   'P 1'
#
loop_
_entity.id
_entity.type
_entity.pdbx_description
1 polymer ?
#
loop_
_entity_poly.entity_id
_entity_poly.type
_entity_poly.pdbx_seq_one_letter_code
_entity_poly.pdbx_strand_id
1 'polypeptide(L)'
;MRLDIVIPAFNEEERIDRTLRAYRSVVTEPRTRFLVALDSCTDGTAAVVRSHADVDPRVELIEYPKLGKGGVIMESFRRCDADVIGFVDADCATPPAEFLRLVDMTAVADGAIASRHHPASVLPTPRPRIRRITSWAFARLTRMLFGLPYRDTQCGAKAVRRQVIEQALPLLSSRDFLFDVDLLLTAGRLGFDIVEVPTVWLDQDGSHVRAGADARRMAMSSLRLWLHHRVLPVSEAPTAPARPTAPARPTLPARPTLPARPTLPAKTLVASETSAA
;
A
#
# COMPACT_ATOMS: atom_id res chain seq x y z
N MET A 1 -15.29 -14.01 -4.84
CA MET A 1 -14.09 -13.31 -5.34
C MET A 1 -12.91 -13.77 -4.50
N ARG A 2 -11.79 -14.18 -5.12
CA ARG A 2 -10.55 -14.47 -4.39
C ARG A 2 -9.72 -13.20 -4.28
N LEU A 3 -9.06 -13.00 -3.13
CA LEU A 3 -8.28 -11.80 -2.83
C LEU A 3 -6.91 -12.18 -2.27
N ASP A 4 -5.85 -11.70 -2.87
CA ASP A 4 -4.48 -11.79 -2.37
C ASP A 4 -4.01 -10.42 -1.90
N ILE A 5 -3.56 -10.32 -0.64
CA ILE A 5 -3.06 -9.09 -0.03
C ILE A 5 -1.59 -9.30 0.32
N VAL A 6 -0.70 -8.64 -0.44
CA VAL A 6 0.74 -8.64 -0.16
C VAL A 6 1.05 -7.58 0.90
N ILE A 7 1.80 -7.97 1.93
CA ILE A 7 2.25 -7.09 3.02
C ILE A 7 3.78 -7.12 3.04
N PRO A 8 4.46 -6.20 2.34
CA PRO A 8 5.92 -6.14 2.39
C PRO A 8 6.38 -5.65 3.77
N ALA A 9 7.33 -6.35 4.38
CA ALA A 9 7.85 -6.03 5.70
C ALA A 9 9.38 -6.06 5.74
N PHE A 10 9.98 -5.05 6.39
CA PHE A 10 11.40 -4.99 6.67
C PHE A 10 11.62 -4.45 8.09
N ASN A 11 11.91 -5.34 9.05
CA ASN A 11 12.09 -5.00 10.46
C ASN A 11 10.86 -4.27 11.04
N GLU A 12 9.73 -4.97 11.08
CA GLU A 12 8.42 -4.46 11.47
C GLU A 12 7.85 -5.17 12.73
N GLU A 13 8.69 -5.76 13.56
CA GLU A 13 8.26 -6.56 14.74
C GLU A 13 7.29 -5.82 15.65
N GLU A 14 7.46 -4.49 15.82
CA GLU A 14 6.60 -3.68 16.68
C GLU A 14 5.23 -3.34 16.04
N ARG A 15 5.09 -3.46 14.71
CA ARG A 15 3.91 -2.96 13.99
C ARG A 15 3.11 -4.05 13.28
N ILE A 16 3.78 -5.13 12.82
CA ILE A 16 3.15 -6.16 11.97
C ILE A 16 2.04 -6.92 12.71
N ASP A 17 2.16 -7.14 14.02
CA ASP A 17 1.11 -7.80 14.83
C ASP A 17 -0.21 -7.02 14.75
N ARG A 18 -0.17 -5.71 14.99
CA ARG A 18 -1.34 -4.83 14.88
C ARG A 18 -1.96 -4.87 13.50
N THR A 19 -1.13 -4.84 12.46
CA THR A 19 -1.58 -4.86 11.07
C THR A 19 -2.30 -6.16 10.77
N LEU A 20 -1.70 -7.30 11.10
CA LEU A 20 -2.31 -8.61 10.86
C LEU A 20 -3.60 -8.81 11.66
N ARG A 21 -3.65 -8.41 12.95
CA ARG A 21 -4.89 -8.46 13.74
C ARG A 21 -5.99 -7.63 13.11
N ALA A 22 -5.69 -6.38 12.72
CA ALA A 22 -6.67 -5.49 12.12
C ALA A 22 -7.21 -6.05 10.79
N TYR A 23 -6.31 -6.49 9.90
CA TYR A 23 -6.72 -6.99 8.58
C TYR A 23 -7.50 -8.32 8.69
N ARG A 24 -7.05 -9.26 9.51
CA ARG A 24 -7.72 -10.56 9.74
C ARG A 24 -9.11 -10.40 10.35
N SER A 25 -9.31 -9.42 11.23
CA SER A 25 -10.60 -9.18 11.87
C SER A 25 -11.65 -8.57 10.95
N VAL A 26 -11.25 -7.81 9.94
CA VAL A 26 -12.15 -7.10 9.03
C VAL A 26 -12.31 -7.84 7.70
N VAL A 27 -11.23 -8.40 7.16
CA VAL A 27 -11.23 -9.16 5.92
C VAL A 27 -11.52 -10.63 6.24
N THR A 28 -12.80 -10.97 6.32
CA THR A 28 -13.27 -12.29 6.77
C THR A 28 -13.53 -13.28 5.64
N GLU A 29 -13.44 -12.86 4.36
CA GLU A 29 -13.63 -13.76 3.22
C GLU A 29 -12.63 -14.93 3.28
N PRO A 30 -13.10 -16.19 3.36
CA PRO A 30 -12.23 -17.37 3.53
C PRO A 30 -11.23 -17.59 2.39
N ARG A 31 -11.51 -17.06 1.21
CA ARG A 31 -10.66 -17.15 0.02
C ARG A 31 -9.69 -15.97 -0.11
N THR A 32 -9.43 -15.28 1.00
CA THR A 32 -8.36 -14.26 1.08
C THR A 32 -7.07 -14.89 1.55
N ARG A 33 -5.94 -14.51 0.95
CA ARG A 33 -4.59 -14.80 1.48
C ARG A 33 -3.89 -13.50 1.85
N PHE A 34 -3.17 -13.55 2.96
CA PHE A 34 -2.28 -12.49 3.42
C PHE A 34 -0.83 -12.96 3.22
N LEU A 35 -0.20 -12.52 2.15
CA LEU A 35 1.19 -12.88 1.83
C LEU A 35 2.12 -11.87 2.49
N VAL A 36 2.66 -12.21 3.65
CA VAL A 36 3.61 -11.34 4.37
C VAL A 36 5.01 -11.60 3.84
N ALA A 37 5.50 -10.64 3.08
CA ALA A 37 6.75 -10.73 2.31
C ALA A 37 7.89 -10.02 3.06
N LEU A 38 8.78 -10.79 3.69
CA LEU A 38 9.91 -10.28 4.45
C LEU A 38 11.11 -9.99 3.55
N ASP A 39 11.65 -8.78 3.60
CA ASP A 39 12.82 -8.32 2.84
C ASP A 39 14.10 -8.46 3.67
N SER A 40 14.53 -9.69 3.98
CA SER A 40 15.74 -9.95 4.79
C SER A 40 15.66 -9.30 6.18
N CYS A 41 14.56 -9.56 6.91
CA CYS A 41 14.39 -9.08 8.29
C CYS A 41 15.44 -9.68 9.23
N THR A 42 15.92 -8.86 10.17
CA THR A 42 16.93 -9.24 11.17
C THR A 42 16.42 -9.14 12.61
N ASP A 43 15.17 -8.72 12.78
CA ASP A 43 14.44 -8.61 14.06
C ASP A 43 13.43 -9.75 14.26
N GLY A 44 12.54 -9.61 15.22
CA GLY A 44 11.48 -10.57 15.54
C GLY A 44 10.32 -10.64 14.55
N THR A 45 10.31 -9.88 13.44
CA THR A 45 9.19 -9.82 12.48
C THR A 45 8.74 -11.22 12.05
N ALA A 46 9.68 -12.10 11.67
CA ALA A 46 9.36 -13.46 11.21
C ALA A 46 8.65 -14.29 12.30
N ALA A 47 9.08 -14.18 13.55
CA ALA A 47 8.45 -14.89 14.65
C ALA A 47 7.01 -14.43 14.91
N VAL A 48 6.78 -13.10 14.83
CA VAL A 48 5.43 -12.53 14.95
C VAL A 48 4.53 -13.05 13.84
N VAL A 49 4.98 -13.02 12.58
CA VAL A 49 4.16 -13.49 11.45
C VAL A 49 3.86 -14.99 11.55
N ARG A 50 4.84 -15.83 11.96
CA ARG A 50 4.61 -17.26 12.17
C ARG A 50 3.51 -17.52 13.20
N SER A 51 3.49 -16.79 14.32
CA SER A 51 2.44 -16.93 15.33
C SER A 51 1.04 -16.63 14.79
N HIS A 52 0.91 -15.75 13.78
CA HIS A 52 -0.34 -15.52 13.08
C HIS A 52 -0.67 -16.63 12.09
N ALA A 53 0.32 -17.16 11.38
CA ALA A 53 0.14 -18.26 10.42
C ALA A 53 -0.28 -19.56 11.12
N ASP A 54 0.22 -19.83 12.33
CA ASP A 54 -0.13 -21.01 13.13
C ASP A 54 -1.62 -21.04 13.53
N VAL A 55 -2.28 -19.88 13.61
CA VAL A 55 -3.69 -19.78 14.04
C VAL A 55 -4.64 -19.38 12.90
N ASP A 56 -4.12 -18.93 11.76
CA ASP A 56 -4.95 -18.56 10.61
C ASP A 56 -4.27 -18.98 9.30
N PRO A 57 -4.76 -20.04 8.63
CA PRO A 57 -4.14 -20.58 7.41
C PRO A 57 -4.17 -19.60 6.23
N ARG A 58 -4.86 -18.48 6.33
CA ARG A 58 -4.85 -17.42 5.31
C ARG A 58 -3.58 -16.58 5.36
N VAL A 59 -2.80 -16.64 6.45
CA VAL A 59 -1.53 -15.91 6.60
C VAL A 59 -0.39 -16.79 6.10
N GLU A 60 0.30 -16.32 5.09
CA GLU A 60 1.47 -16.96 4.50
C GLU A 60 2.72 -16.10 4.76
N LEU A 61 3.72 -16.67 5.41
CA LEU A 61 5.04 -16.04 5.59
C LEU A 61 5.93 -16.39 4.40
N ILE A 62 6.49 -15.36 3.76
CA ILE A 62 7.44 -15.53 2.65
C ILE A 62 8.71 -14.76 2.97
N GLU A 63 9.84 -15.44 3.05
CA GLU A 63 11.14 -14.83 3.31
C GLU A 63 11.91 -14.67 2.00
N TYR A 64 12.35 -13.46 1.72
CA TYR A 64 13.16 -13.13 0.55
C TYR A 64 14.55 -12.64 0.99
N PRO A 65 15.58 -12.83 0.14
CA PRO A 65 16.82 -12.08 0.29
C PRO A 65 16.54 -10.58 0.11
N LYS A 66 17.53 -9.72 0.39
CA LYS A 66 17.36 -8.27 0.25
C LYS A 66 17.05 -7.87 -1.20
N LEU A 67 15.79 -7.53 -1.47
CA LEU A 67 15.29 -7.17 -2.80
C LEU A 67 14.81 -5.71 -2.88
N GLY A 68 14.55 -5.07 -1.75
CA GLY A 68 13.88 -3.78 -1.64
C GLY A 68 12.34 -3.90 -1.72
N LYS A 69 11.62 -2.86 -1.27
CA LYS A 69 10.15 -2.88 -1.20
C LYS A 69 9.48 -3.33 -2.51
N GLY A 70 9.84 -2.72 -3.63
CA GLY A 70 9.29 -3.10 -4.93
C GLY A 70 9.65 -4.53 -5.33
N GLY A 71 10.88 -4.95 -5.03
CA GLY A 71 11.36 -6.30 -5.36
C GLY A 71 10.56 -7.38 -4.66
N VAL A 72 10.32 -7.27 -3.35
CA VAL A 72 9.53 -8.28 -2.61
C VAL A 72 8.06 -8.28 -3.02
N ILE A 73 7.49 -7.12 -3.38
CA ILE A 73 6.12 -7.05 -3.90
C ILE A 73 6.04 -7.75 -5.26
N MET A 74 6.96 -7.47 -6.18
CA MET A 74 7.00 -8.11 -7.50
C MET A 74 7.14 -9.63 -7.41
N GLU A 75 8.05 -10.13 -6.55
CA GLU A 75 8.22 -11.58 -6.36
C GLU A 75 6.97 -12.21 -5.72
N SER A 76 6.30 -11.50 -4.80
CA SER A 76 5.05 -11.97 -4.22
C SER A 76 3.92 -11.97 -5.23
N PHE A 77 3.84 -10.98 -6.13
CA PHE A 77 2.83 -10.95 -7.20
C PHE A 77 2.92 -12.15 -8.14
N ARG A 78 4.13 -12.73 -8.37
CA ARG A 78 4.29 -13.97 -9.13
C ARG A 78 3.62 -15.18 -8.48
N ARG A 79 3.38 -15.12 -7.17
CA ARG A 79 2.74 -16.19 -6.39
C ARG A 79 1.24 -15.96 -6.23
N CYS A 80 0.73 -14.79 -6.64
CA CYS A 80 -0.68 -14.44 -6.55
C CYS A 80 -1.46 -15.02 -7.73
N ASP A 81 -2.62 -15.62 -7.42
CA ASP A 81 -3.53 -16.18 -8.41
C ASP A 81 -5.00 -15.80 -8.17
N ALA A 82 -5.25 -14.88 -7.23
CA ALA A 82 -6.57 -14.37 -6.90
C ALA A 82 -7.16 -13.47 -8.00
N ASP A 83 -8.47 -13.26 -7.96
CA ASP A 83 -9.18 -12.41 -8.93
C ASP A 83 -8.79 -10.94 -8.79
N VAL A 84 -8.55 -10.53 -7.53
CA VAL A 84 -8.02 -9.21 -7.14
C VAL A 84 -6.74 -9.41 -6.33
N ILE A 85 -5.73 -8.64 -6.68
CA ILE A 85 -4.41 -8.65 -6.03
C ILE A 85 -4.13 -7.24 -5.55
N GLY A 86 -3.72 -7.10 -4.31
CA GLY A 86 -3.33 -5.81 -3.79
C GLY A 86 -2.15 -5.89 -2.83
N PHE A 87 -1.70 -4.74 -2.38
CA PHE A 87 -0.73 -4.67 -1.31
C PHE A 87 -1.04 -3.53 -0.34
N VAL A 88 -0.58 -3.68 0.89
CA VAL A 88 -0.69 -2.69 1.95
C VAL A 88 0.62 -2.63 2.74
N ASP A 89 0.98 -1.44 3.23
CA ASP A 89 2.15 -1.29 4.09
C ASP A 89 1.96 -2.01 5.44
N ALA A 90 3.05 -2.51 6.02
CA ALA A 90 3.08 -3.29 7.25
C ALA A 90 2.73 -2.49 8.53
N ASP A 91 2.55 -1.17 8.42
CA ASP A 91 2.32 -0.26 9.55
C ASP A 91 0.85 0.02 9.87
N CYS A 92 -0.09 -0.55 9.11
CA CYS A 92 -1.53 -0.31 9.22
C CYS A 92 -1.93 1.18 9.04
N ALA A 93 -1.14 1.96 8.31
CA ALA A 93 -1.48 3.37 8.03
C ALA A 93 -2.75 3.49 7.17
N THR A 94 -3.02 2.50 6.32
CA THR A 94 -4.32 2.34 5.65
C THR A 94 -5.16 1.33 6.44
N PRO A 95 -6.27 1.76 7.07
CA PRO A 95 -7.19 0.85 7.74
C PRO A 95 -7.76 -0.21 6.79
N PRO A 96 -8.06 -1.44 7.27
CA PRO A 96 -8.60 -2.50 6.43
C PRO A 96 -9.88 -2.12 5.67
N ALA A 97 -10.78 -1.37 6.30
CA ALA A 97 -12.00 -0.89 5.65
C ALA A 97 -11.71 0.02 4.44
N GLU A 98 -10.66 0.84 4.52
CA GLU A 98 -10.24 1.69 3.40
C GLU A 98 -9.63 0.85 2.27
N PHE A 99 -8.87 -0.20 2.60
CA PHE A 99 -8.38 -1.13 1.59
C PHE A 99 -9.52 -1.91 0.90
N LEU A 100 -10.52 -2.38 1.63
CA LEU A 100 -11.68 -3.06 1.04
C LEU A 100 -12.44 -2.13 0.08
N ARG A 101 -12.50 -0.82 0.34
CA ARG A 101 -13.06 0.15 -0.62
C ARG A 101 -12.30 0.16 -1.94
N LEU A 102 -10.97 -0.03 -1.93
CA LEU A 102 -10.19 -0.16 -3.16
C LEU A 102 -10.55 -1.46 -3.89
N VAL A 103 -10.72 -2.55 -3.14
CA VAL A 103 -11.15 -3.84 -3.69
C VAL A 103 -12.53 -3.71 -4.36
N ASP A 104 -13.49 -3.03 -3.72
CA ASP A 104 -14.82 -2.80 -4.26
C ASP A 104 -14.78 -2.01 -5.59
N MET A 105 -13.86 -1.05 -5.69
CA MET A 105 -13.68 -0.27 -6.93
C MET A 105 -13.21 -1.12 -8.11
N THR A 106 -12.62 -2.29 -7.88
CA THR A 106 -12.25 -3.20 -8.96
C THR A 106 -13.47 -3.80 -9.69
N ALA A 107 -14.67 -3.66 -9.16
CA ALA A 107 -15.90 -4.03 -9.86
C ALA A 107 -16.17 -3.13 -11.08
N VAL A 108 -15.73 -1.87 -11.05
CA VAL A 108 -16.04 -0.85 -12.08
C VAL A 108 -14.79 -0.29 -12.78
N ALA A 109 -13.60 -0.55 -12.26
CA ALA A 109 -12.30 -0.16 -12.83
C ALA A 109 -11.35 -1.36 -12.85
N ASP A 110 -10.19 -1.24 -13.48
CA ASP A 110 -9.19 -2.30 -13.49
C ASP A 110 -8.35 -2.31 -12.20
N GLY A 111 -8.40 -1.22 -11.45
CA GLY A 111 -7.79 -1.12 -10.14
C GLY A 111 -8.08 0.21 -9.45
N ALA A 112 -7.67 0.29 -8.20
CA ALA A 112 -7.81 1.49 -7.37
C ALA A 112 -6.59 1.70 -6.49
N ILE A 113 -6.28 2.98 -6.24
CA ILE A 113 -5.23 3.39 -5.33
C ILE A 113 -5.78 4.32 -4.26
N ALA A 114 -5.33 4.16 -3.02
CA ALA A 114 -5.61 5.13 -1.97
C ALA A 114 -4.80 6.41 -2.21
N SER A 115 -5.37 7.56 -1.87
CA SER A 115 -4.71 8.85 -2.01
C SER A 115 -4.84 9.68 -0.74
N ARG A 116 -3.69 10.05 -0.16
CA ARG A 116 -3.60 11.00 0.96
C ARG A 116 -3.80 12.45 0.51
N HIS A 117 -3.58 12.71 -0.78
CA HIS A 117 -3.65 14.03 -1.37
C HIS A 117 -5.00 14.33 -2.05
N HIS A 118 -5.94 13.40 -2.01
CA HIS A 118 -7.29 13.64 -2.49
C HIS A 118 -8.03 14.62 -1.54
N PRO A 119 -8.78 15.62 -2.04
CA PRO A 119 -9.45 16.63 -1.20
C PRO A 119 -10.40 16.05 -0.14
N ALA A 120 -11.01 14.90 -0.41
CA ALA A 120 -11.92 14.21 0.51
C ALA A 120 -11.20 13.25 1.48
N SER A 121 -9.86 13.14 1.43
CA SER A 121 -9.10 12.28 2.35
C SER A 121 -9.01 12.89 3.73
N VAL A 122 -8.96 12.03 4.74
CA VAL A 122 -8.90 12.40 6.15
C VAL A 122 -7.58 11.93 6.74
N LEU A 123 -6.80 12.86 7.25
CA LEU A 123 -5.54 12.62 7.95
C LEU A 123 -5.69 13.10 9.40
N PRO A 124 -6.16 12.24 10.32
CA PRO A 124 -6.47 12.66 11.69
C PRO A 124 -5.24 13.06 12.50
N THR A 125 -4.08 12.46 12.18
CA THR A 125 -2.82 12.74 12.88
C THR A 125 -2.04 13.81 12.12
N PRO A 126 -1.66 14.93 12.80
CA PRO A 126 -0.84 15.96 12.19
C PRO A 126 0.53 15.42 11.80
N ARG A 127 0.91 15.58 10.54
CA ARG A 127 2.25 15.24 10.06
C ARG A 127 3.22 16.41 10.28
N PRO A 128 4.50 16.14 10.59
CA PRO A 128 5.53 17.17 10.55
C PRO A 128 5.50 17.92 9.22
N ARG A 129 5.58 19.25 9.27
CA ARG A 129 5.50 20.11 8.07
C ARG A 129 6.48 19.71 6.98
N ILE A 130 7.71 19.37 7.37
CA ILE A 130 8.75 18.95 6.43
C ILE A 130 8.34 17.67 5.66
N ARG A 131 7.79 16.65 6.33
CA ARG A 131 7.31 15.43 5.72
C ARG A 131 6.15 15.68 4.73
N ARG A 132 5.26 16.61 5.07
CA ARG A 132 4.15 17.00 4.20
C ARG A 132 4.64 17.69 2.93
N ILE A 133 5.59 18.63 3.08
CA ILE A 133 6.18 19.37 1.96
C ILE A 133 6.96 18.41 1.05
N THR A 134 7.82 17.54 1.59
CA THR A 134 8.61 16.59 0.80
C THR A 134 7.74 15.58 0.07
N SER A 135 6.69 15.05 0.72
CA SER A 135 5.73 14.14 0.09
C SER A 135 4.96 14.83 -1.06
N TRP A 136 4.52 16.08 -0.85
CA TRP A 136 3.84 16.85 -1.88
C TRP A 136 4.77 17.20 -3.07
N ALA A 137 5.99 17.63 -2.77
CA ALA A 137 6.98 17.97 -3.79
C ALA A 137 7.33 16.75 -4.65
N PHE A 138 7.50 15.59 -4.01
CA PHE A 138 7.78 14.34 -4.72
C PHE A 138 6.58 13.88 -5.57
N ALA A 139 5.37 13.92 -5.06
CA ALA A 139 4.16 13.60 -5.82
C ALA A 139 3.99 14.54 -7.03
N ARG A 140 4.30 15.84 -6.88
CA ARG A 140 4.28 16.79 -7.97
C ARG A 140 5.38 16.50 -9.01
N LEU A 141 6.60 16.19 -8.55
CA LEU A 141 7.71 15.84 -9.43
C LEU A 141 7.39 14.59 -10.28
N THR A 142 6.91 13.53 -9.66
CA THR A 142 6.55 12.29 -10.37
C THR A 142 5.42 12.51 -11.37
N ARG A 143 4.40 13.30 -11.02
CA ARG A 143 3.34 13.68 -11.96
C ARG A 143 3.88 14.42 -13.17
N MET A 144 4.77 15.40 -12.96
CA MET A 144 5.35 16.19 -14.07
C MET A 144 6.29 15.34 -14.93
N LEU A 145 7.10 14.48 -14.30
CA LEU A 145 8.12 13.68 -15.00
C LEU A 145 7.49 12.55 -15.83
N PHE A 146 6.44 11.92 -15.32
CA PHE A 146 5.82 10.74 -15.93
C PHE A 146 4.43 11.00 -16.54
N GLY A 147 3.88 12.21 -16.41
CA GLY A 147 2.55 12.54 -16.95
C GLY A 147 1.40 11.81 -16.25
N LEU A 148 1.59 11.35 -15.01
CA LEU A 148 0.58 10.55 -14.30
C LEU A 148 -0.58 11.42 -13.84
N PRO A 149 -1.85 10.98 -14.00
CA PRO A 149 -3.02 11.74 -13.59
C PRO A 149 -3.28 11.73 -12.07
N TYR A 150 -2.57 10.89 -11.32
CA TYR A 150 -2.80 10.66 -9.88
C TYR A 150 -2.16 11.75 -9.02
N ARG A 151 -2.84 12.10 -7.91
CA ARG A 151 -2.34 13.05 -6.91
C ARG A 151 -1.35 12.40 -5.95
N ASP A 152 -1.53 11.10 -5.66
CA ASP A 152 -0.68 10.34 -4.74
C ASP A 152 -0.34 8.97 -5.32
N THR A 153 0.80 8.86 -5.96
CA THR A 153 1.28 7.60 -6.53
C THR A 153 1.87 6.65 -5.49
N GLN A 154 2.27 7.17 -4.32
CA GLN A 154 3.04 6.41 -3.32
C GLN A 154 2.27 6.10 -2.04
N CYS A 155 0.95 6.24 -2.03
CA CYS A 155 0.16 5.71 -0.93
C CYS A 155 0.27 4.19 -0.89
N GLY A 156 0.60 3.64 0.28
CA GLY A 156 0.93 2.23 0.48
C GLY A 156 -0.28 1.27 0.45
N ALA A 157 -1.33 1.61 -0.29
CA ALA A 157 -2.47 0.71 -0.49
C ALA A 157 -2.97 0.80 -1.93
N LYS A 158 -2.96 -0.34 -2.61
CA LYS A 158 -3.45 -0.50 -3.98
C LYS A 158 -4.13 -1.85 -4.14
N ALA A 159 -5.19 -1.90 -4.92
CA ALA A 159 -5.86 -3.14 -5.32
C ALA A 159 -6.13 -3.10 -6.83
N VAL A 160 -5.78 -4.15 -7.54
CA VAL A 160 -5.94 -4.26 -8.99
C VAL A 160 -6.48 -5.62 -9.37
N ARG A 161 -7.12 -5.72 -10.51
CA ARG A 161 -7.51 -7.01 -11.09
C ARG A 161 -6.26 -7.80 -11.47
N ARG A 162 -6.34 -9.12 -11.38
CA ARG A 162 -5.25 -10.04 -11.74
C ARG A 162 -4.63 -9.73 -13.09
N GLN A 163 -5.43 -9.47 -14.11
CA GLN A 163 -4.95 -9.17 -15.46
C GLN A 163 -4.00 -7.98 -15.54
N VAL A 164 -4.16 -6.98 -14.65
CA VAL A 164 -3.23 -5.83 -14.56
C VAL A 164 -1.85 -6.32 -14.14
N ILE A 165 -1.77 -7.19 -13.13
CA ILE A 165 -0.50 -7.75 -12.66
C ILE A 165 0.11 -8.66 -13.72
N GLU A 166 -0.66 -9.56 -14.32
CA GLU A 166 -0.16 -10.50 -15.35
C GLU A 166 0.51 -9.78 -16.52
N GLN A 167 -0.06 -8.65 -16.96
CA GLN A 167 0.48 -7.89 -18.08
C GLN A 167 1.55 -6.88 -17.69
N ALA A 168 1.41 -6.22 -16.52
CA ALA A 168 2.36 -5.21 -16.09
C ALA A 168 3.66 -5.82 -15.53
N LEU A 169 3.57 -6.91 -14.76
CA LEU A 169 4.70 -7.46 -14.00
C LEU A 169 5.95 -7.77 -14.85
N PRO A 170 5.86 -8.32 -16.07
CA PRO A 170 7.02 -8.55 -16.93
C PRO A 170 7.72 -7.27 -17.38
N LEU A 171 7.04 -6.12 -17.34
CA LEU A 171 7.52 -4.83 -17.81
C LEU A 171 8.05 -3.93 -16.68
N LEU A 172 7.81 -4.32 -15.42
CA LEU A 172 8.27 -3.54 -14.27
C LEU A 172 9.78 -3.68 -14.08
N SER A 173 10.43 -2.56 -13.77
CA SER A 173 11.88 -2.46 -13.57
C SER A 173 12.29 -1.97 -12.18
N SER A 174 11.44 -1.20 -11.50
CA SER A 174 11.74 -0.60 -10.20
C SER A 174 11.56 -1.57 -9.05
N ARG A 175 12.67 -1.89 -8.38
CA ARG A 175 12.66 -2.76 -7.18
C ARG A 175 12.66 -1.98 -5.86
N ASP A 176 12.71 -0.66 -5.93
CA ASP A 176 12.76 0.25 -4.78
C ASP A 176 11.40 0.93 -4.50
N PHE A 177 11.43 2.10 -3.86
CA PHE A 177 10.24 2.90 -3.56
C PHE A 177 9.52 3.48 -4.79
N LEU A 178 10.15 3.43 -5.98
CA LEU A 178 9.50 3.86 -7.22
C LEU A 178 8.66 2.78 -7.88
N PHE A 179 8.63 1.58 -7.33
CA PHE A 179 7.75 0.50 -7.79
C PHE A 179 6.30 0.97 -7.97
N ASP A 180 5.80 1.76 -7.02
CA ASP A 180 4.44 2.31 -7.07
C ASP A 180 4.19 3.16 -8.32
N VAL A 181 5.16 3.98 -8.69
CA VAL A 181 5.12 4.84 -9.90
C VAL A 181 5.22 3.98 -11.15
N ASP A 182 6.14 3.01 -11.16
CA ASP A 182 6.38 2.10 -12.27
C ASP A 182 5.12 1.27 -12.60
N LEU A 183 4.48 0.71 -11.56
CA LEU A 183 3.24 -0.05 -11.71
C LEU A 183 2.13 0.80 -12.36
N LEU A 184 1.91 2.02 -11.85
CA LEU A 184 0.85 2.90 -12.35
C LEU A 184 1.14 3.42 -13.77
N LEU A 185 2.40 3.72 -14.07
CA LEU A 185 2.82 4.14 -15.40
C LEU A 185 2.67 3.01 -16.41
N THR A 186 3.09 1.80 -16.04
CA THR A 186 2.98 0.60 -16.88
C THR A 186 1.51 0.25 -17.11
N ALA A 187 0.70 0.20 -16.05
CA ALA A 187 -0.74 -0.06 -16.17
C ALA A 187 -1.43 0.96 -17.08
N GLY A 188 -1.12 2.25 -16.94
CA GLY A 188 -1.67 3.30 -17.79
C GLY A 188 -1.27 3.15 -19.26
N ARG A 189 -0.01 2.74 -19.55
CA ARG A 189 0.46 2.46 -20.92
C ARG A 189 -0.20 1.25 -21.55
N LEU A 190 -0.54 0.26 -20.75
CA LEU A 190 -1.30 -0.92 -21.17
C LEU A 190 -2.82 -0.63 -21.32
N GLY A 191 -3.25 0.61 -21.08
CA GLY A 191 -4.64 1.03 -21.27
C GLY A 191 -5.57 0.67 -20.10
N PHE A 192 -5.03 0.23 -18.96
CA PHE A 192 -5.84 -0.06 -17.77
C PHE A 192 -6.34 1.21 -17.08
N ASP A 193 -7.58 1.16 -16.62
CA ASP A 193 -8.23 2.23 -15.88
C ASP A 193 -8.01 2.03 -14.37
N ILE A 194 -7.09 2.80 -13.81
CA ILE A 194 -6.82 2.80 -12.38
C ILE A 194 -7.41 4.08 -11.78
N VAL A 195 -8.26 3.95 -10.77
CA VAL A 195 -8.94 5.08 -10.13
C VAL A 195 -8.27 5.47 -8.82
N GLU A 196 -8.25 6.78 -8.53
CA GLU A 196 -7.73 7.32 -7.28
C GLU A 196 -8.89 7.53 -6.29
N VAL A 197 -8.78 6.95 -5.09
CA VAL A 197 -9.83 6.90 -4.07
C VAL A 197 -9.40 7.68 -2.83
N PRO A 198 -10.23 8.59 -2.28
CA PRO A 198 -9.94 9.22 -1.01
C PRO A 198 -9.88 8.19 0.11
N THR A 199 -9.00 8.41 1.09
CA THR A 199 -8.77 7.46 2.19
C THR A 199 -8.70 8.15 3.55
N VAL A 200 -8.99 7.40 4.61
CA VAL A 200 -8.53 7.74 5.95
C VAL A 200 -7.11 7.20 6.09
N TRP A 201 -6.18 8.07 6.43
CA TRP A 201 -4.77 7.70 6.60
C TRP A 201 -4.32 7.96 8.03
N LEU A 202 -3.90 6.91 8.72
CA LEU A 202 -3.41 6.98 10.09
C LEU A 202 -1.87 7.03 10.08
N ASP A 203 -1.31 8.25 10.18
CA ASP A 203 0.15 8.38 10.19
C ASP A 203 0.73 7.63 11.39
N GLN A 204 1.77 6.85 11.15
CA GLN A 204 2.43 6.03 12.17
C GLN A 204 3.82 6.59 12.44
N ASP A 205 4.22 6.59 13.72
CA ASP A 205 5.57 6.93 14.11
C ASP A 205 6.56 5.83 13.69
N GLY A 206 7.85 6.19 13.56
CA GLY A 206 8.90 5.20 13.24
C GLY A 206 9.11 4.93 11.74
N SER A 207 8.76 5.85 10.84
CA SER A 207 9.11 5.71 9.40
C SER A 207 10.62 5.61 9.19
N HIS A 208 11.08 4.57 8.50
CA HIS A 208 12.49 4.34 8.16
C HIS A 208 13.04 5.26 7.06
N VAL A 209 12.24 6.17 6.48
CA VAL A 209 12.66 7.08 5.41
C VAL A 209 13.48 8.25 5.97
N ARG A 210 14.75 8.33 5.61
CA ARG A 210 15.67 9.42 5.97
C ARG A 210 15.64 10.49 4.88
N ALA A 211 15.13 11.69 5.22
CA ALA A 211 14.79 12.75 4.26
C ALA A 211 15.96 13.22 3.34
N GLY A 212 17.21 13.16 3.76
CA GLY A 212 18.35 13.67 2.98
C GLY A 212 19.06 12.62 2.12
N ALA A 213 19.41 11.47 2.68
CA ALA A 213 20.12 10.42 1.96
C ALA A 213 19.22 9.74 0.90
N ASP A 214 17.93 9.65 1.20
CA ASP A 214 16.97 9.02 0.30
C ASP A 214 16.57 9.92 -0.87
N ALA A 215 16.62 11.26 -0.74
CA ALA A 215 16.26 12.17 -1.82
C ALA A 215 17.15 12.00 -3.08
N ARG A 216 18.48 11.87 -2.91
CA ARG A 216 19.39 11.62 -4.04
C ARG A 216 19.15 10.26 -4.69
N ARG A 217 18.92 9.22 -3.86
CA ARG A 217 18.62 7.88 -4.36
C ARG A 217 17.29 7.89 -5.14
N MET A 218 16.26 8.54 -4.61
CA MET A 218 14.98 8.70 -5.27
C MET A 218 15.08 9.47 -6.59
N ALA A 219 15.88 10.54 -6.65
CA ALA A 219 16.10 11.29 -7.89
C ALA A 219 16.81 10.43 -8.96
N MET A 220 17.84 9.67 -8.58
CA MET A 220 18.53 8.74 -9.48
C MET A 220 17.62 7.62 -9.97
N SER A 221 16.82 7.03 -9.08
CA SER A 221 15.84 6.01 -9.44
C SER A 221 14.78 6.57 -10.37
N SER A 222 14.31 7.81 -10.12
CA SER A 222 13.35 8.49 -11.02
C SER A 222 13.91 8.70 -12.41
N LEU A 223 15.18 9.09 -12.53
CA LEU A 223 15.85 9.25 -13.83
C LEU A 223 15.98 7.90 -14.56
N ARG A 224 16.39 6.84 -13.85
CA ARG A 224 16.48 5.49 -14.41
C ARG A 224 15.13 4.99 -14.92
N LEU A 225 14.09 5.16 -14.12
CA LEU A 225 12.73 4.78 -14.48
C LEU A 225 12.25 5.57 -15.72
N TRP A 226 12.52 6.87 -15.77
CA TRP A 226 12.16 7.71 -16.90
C TRP A 226 12.86 7.28 -18.19
N LEU A 227 14.18 6.97 -18.13
CA LEU A 227 14.93 6.43 -19.25
C LEU A 227 14.37 5.07 -19.70
N HIS A 228 14.11 4.16 -18.74
CA HIS A 228 13.55 2.85 -19.02
C HIS A 228 12.25 2.95 -19.82
N HIS A 229 11.32 3.80 -19.36
CA HIS A 229 10.05 3.99 -20.03
C HIS A 229 10.13 4.78 -21.36
N ARG A 230 11.21 5.45 -21.64
CA ARG A 230 11.42 6.05 -22.97
C ARG A 230 11.94 5.08 -24.01
N VAL A 231 12.67 4.04 -23.56
CA VAL A 231 13.28 3.04 -24.44
C VAL A 231 12.34 1.87 -24.71
N LEU A 232 11.45 1.56 -23.78
CA LEU A 232 10.45 0.50 -24.00
C LEU A 232 9.54 0.90 -25.17
N PRO A 233 9.42 0.06 -26.22
CA PRO A 233 8.42 0.27 -27.25
C PRO A 233 7.05 0.29 -26.56
N VAL A 234 6.21 1.24 -26.94
CA VAL A 234 4.78 1.20 -26.62
C VAL A 234 4.27 -0.03 -27.33
N SER A 235 4.13 -1.15 -26.61
CA SER A 235 3.40 -2.30 -27.14
C SER A 235 2.00 -1.78 -27.46
N GLU A 236 1.54 -1.98 -28.71
CA GLU A 236 0.14 -1.78 -29.02
C GLU A 236 -0.66 -2.52 -27.97
N ALA A 237 -1.40 -1.77 -27.16
CA ALA A 237 -2.15 -2.33 -26.05
C ALA A 237 -2.95 -3.52 -26.57
N PRO A 238 -2.83 -4.72 -25.99
CA PRO A 238 -3.75 -5.79 -26.33
C PRO A 238 -5.13 -5.19 -26.10
N THR A 239 -5.98 -5.23 -27.11
CA THR A 239 -7.35 -4.71 -27.05
C THR A 239 -7.97 -5.27 -25.77
N ALA A 240 -8.15 -4.40 -24.78
CA ALA A 240 -8.77 -4.78 -23.53
C ALA A 240 -10.09 -5.48 -23.89
N PRO A 241 -10.38 -6.66 -23.34
CA PRO A 241 -11.63 -7.35 -23.63
C PRO A 241 -12.77 -6.36 -23.41
N ALA A 242 -13.68 -6.28 -24.41
CA ALA A 242 -14.78 -5.32 -24.41
C ALA A 242 -15.45 -5.32 -23.02
N ARG A 243 -15.44 -4.17 -22.36
CA ARG A 243 -16.10 -4.03 -21.05
C ARG A 243 -17.57 -4.42 -21.21
N PRO A 244 -18.09 -5.28 -20.35
CA PRO A 244 -19.55 -5.29 -20.17
C PRO A 244 -19.93 -3.85 -19.82
N THR A 245 -20.96 -3.31 -20.50
CA THR A 245 -21.47 -1.94 -20.31
C THR A 245 -21.55 -1.65 -18.80
N ALA A 246 -20.63 -0.83 -18.32
CA ALA A 246 -20.47 -0.57 -16.90
C ALA A 246 -21.77 0.10 -16.38
N PRO A 247 -22.36 -0.38 -15.27
CA PRO A 247 -23.33 0.40 -14.55
C PRO A 247 -22.72 1.75 -14.21
N ALA A 248 -23.56 2.81 -14.21
CA ALA A 248 -23.13 4.17 -13.88
C ALA A 248 -22.20 4.14 -12.65
N ARG A 249 -21.06 4.87 -12.72
CA ARG A 249 -20.06 4.93 -11.62
C ARG A 249 -20.79 5.03 -10.28
N PRO A 250 -20.63 4.07 -9.38
CA PRO A 250 -21.27 4.17 -8.08
C PRO A 250 -20.80 5.46 -7.42
N THR A 251 -21.72 6.26 -6.95
CA THR A 251 -21.42 7.38 -6.07
C THR A 251 -20.65 6.81 -4.89
N LEU A 252 -19.43 7.30 -4.65
CA LEU A 252 -18.60 6.87 -3.53
C LEU A 252 -19.47 6.80 -2.26
N PRO A 253 -19.50 5.68 -1.53
CA PRO A 253 -20.30 5.57 -0.33
C PRO A 253 -19.95 6.70 0.63
N ALA A 254 -20.98 7.25 1.28
CA ALA A 254 -20.84 8.35 2.23
C ALA A 254 -19.72 8.03 3.25
N ARG A 255 -18.97 9.07 3.59
CA ARG A 255 -17.84 9.04 4.56
C ARG A 255 -18.20 8.20 5.79
N PRO A 256 -17.42 7.18 6.17
CA PRO A 256 -17.61 6.54 7.44
C PRO A 256 -17.37 7.56 8.56
N THR A 257 -18.31 7.68 9.48
CA THR A 257 -18.12 8.42 10.72
C THR A 257 -17.02 7.73 11.52
N LEU A 258 -15.96 8.48 11.87
CA LEU A 258 -14.89 7.99 12.74
C LEU A 258 -15.51 7.41 14.03
N PRO A 259 -15.14 6.20 14.45
CA PRO A 259 -15.52 5.72 15.77
C PRO A 259 -14.94 6.69 16.81
N ALA A 260 -15.76 7.05 17.83
CA ALA A 260 -15.33 7.90 18.92
C ALA A 260 -14.02 7.35 19.52
N ARG A 261 -13.05 8.25 19.75
CA ARG A 261 -11.79 7.88 20.43
C ARG A 261 -12.13 7.15 21.73
N PRO A 262 -11.56 5.95 21.96
CA PRO A 262 -11.65 5.38 23.29
C PRO A 262 -10.98 6.35 24.27
N THR A 263 -11.75 6.81 25.25
CA THR A 263 -11.24 7.59 26.36
C THR A 263 -10.29 6.68 27.16
N LEU A 264 -9.01 6.98 27.11
CA LEU A 264 -8.03 6.35 28.01
C LEU A 264 -8.43 6.65 29.45
N PRO A 265 -8.48 5.66 30.34
CA PRO A 265 -8.73 5.90 31.75
C PRO A 265 -7.61 6.79 32.30
N ALA A 266 -7.99 7.84 33.03
CA ALA A 266 -7.06 8.73 33.71
C ALA A 266 -6.10 7.92 34.57
N LYS A 267 -4.80 8.12 34.39
CA LYS A 267 -3.78 7.59 35.32
C LYS A 267 -4.04 8.16 36.70
N THR A 268 -4.50 7.33 37.61
CA THR A 268 -4.59 7.65 39.03
C THR A 268 -3.16 7.85 39.54
N LEU A 269 -2.80 9.10 39.81
CA LEU A 269 -1.58 9.44 40.54
C LEU A 269 -1.73 8.91 41.98
N VAL A 270 -1.09 7.79 42.28
CA VAL A 270 -0.90 7.37 43.67
C VAL A 270 0.18 8.28 44.28
N ALA A 271 -0.25 9.21 45.10
CA ALA A 271 0.65 9.98 45.93
C ALA A 271 1.30 9.05 46.97
N SER A 272 2.61 8.89 46.87
CA SER A 272 3.40 8.24 47.92
C SER A 272 3.57 9.25 49.08
N GLU A 273 2.81 9.06 50.15
CA GLU A 273 3.11 9.73 51.42
C GLU A 273 4.40 9.13 51.99
N THR A 274 5.43 9.94 52.05
CA THR A 274 6.65 9.66 52.80
C THR A 274 6.37 10.02 54.26
N SER A 275 6.17 9.02 55.10
CA SER A 275 6.17 9.19 56.55
C SER A 275 7.61 9.19 57.04
N ALA A 276 8.03 10.35 57.64
CA ALA A 276 9.22 10.42 58.45
C ALA A 276 8.88 10.05 59.89
N ALA A 277 9.64 9.10 60.47
CA ALA A 277 9.95 8.97 61.89
C ALA A 277 11.22 8.13 62.04
#